data_f0fa0bf5444f8b89cd719948cd815cde
#
_entry.id   f0fa0bf5444f8b89cd719948cd815cde
#
_cell.length_a   1.000
_cell.length_b   1.000
_cell.length_c   1.000
_cell.angle_alpha   90.00
_cell.angle_beta   90.00
_cell.angle_gamma   90.00
#
_symmetry.space_group_name_H-M   'P 1'
#
loop_
_entity.id
_entity.type
_entity.pdbx_description
1 polymer ?
#
loop_
_entity_poly.entity_id
_entity_poly.type
_entity_poly.pdbx_seq_one_letter_code
_entity_poly.pdbx_strand_id
1 'polypeptide(L)'
;MPRFAVLNEQLMLINLLNKGIGKRISPVSVTSPFEYGELLTKEINAMINKAKQNEVIFSMKDLKKPFLTANNIMVEYLEPQLKQKLAEKESETLKTFTDRVQKKLFQLIPSGQSSLENVVEEFGISARTVQRNLDVENIKFNQVVKNIQKIMTLNYLESKELSIEEIAYLVGYTETSSFYRAFKGWIGKTVLQYRKEKE
;
A
#
# COMPACT_ATOMS: atom_id res chain seq x y z
N MET A 1 1.91 -30.61 -12.25
CA MET A 1 0.87 -29.57 -12.06
C MET A 1 0.00 -29.51 -13.32
N PRO A 2 -1.30 -29.28 -13.22
CA PRO A 2 -2.16 -29.06 -14.39
C PRO A 2 -1.73 -27.81 -15.16
N ARG A 3 -1.79 -27.86 -16.50
CA ARG A 3 -1.41 -26.75 -17.41
C ARG A 3 -2.01 -25.39 -16.99
N PHE A 4 -3.28 -25.38 -16.64
CA PHE A 4 -3.99 -24.15 -16.24
C PHE A 4 -3.53 -23.58 -14.89
N ALA A 5 -3.09 -24.42 -13.95
CA ALA A 5 -2.58 -23.96 -12.66
C ALA A 5 -1.28 -23.16 -12.83
N VAL A 6 -0.34 -23.68 -13.60
CA VAL A 6 0.94 -23.01 -13.91
C VAL A 6 0.71 -21.67 -14.59
N LEU A 7 -0.20 -21.64 -15.57
CA LEU A 7 -0.54 -20.42 -16.27
C LEU A 7 -1.13 -19.37 -15.34
N ASN A 8 -2.08 -19.79 -14.49
CA ASN A 8 -2.74 -18.91 -13.56
C ASN A 8 -1.76 -18.31 -12.54
N GLU A 9 -0.79 -19.08 -12.06
CA GLU A 9 0.27 -18.61 -11.18
C GLU A 9 1.14 -17.54 -11.86
N GLN A 10 1.57 -17.76 -13.11
CA GLN A 10 2.37 -16.81 -13.87
C GLN A 10 1.61 -15.50 -14.14
N LEU A 11 0.35 -15.59 -14.56
CA LEU A 11 -0.52 -14.43 -14.77
C LEU A 11 -0.80 -13.67 -13.48
N MET A 12 -1.07 -14.39 -12.40
CA MET A 12 -1.31 -13.80 -11.09
C MET A 12 -0.10 -13.01 -10.60
N LEU A 13 1.11 -13.56 -10.75
CA LEU A 13 2.36 -12.88 -10.39
C LEU A 13 2.55 -11.59 -11.21
N ILE A 14 2.39 -11.68 -12.55
CA ILE A 14 2.54 -10.52 -13.44
C ILE A 14 1.51 -9.43 -13.09
N ASN A 15 0.26 -9.82 -12.87
CA ASN A 15 -0.81 -8.89 -12.51
C ASN A 15 -0.58 -8.26 -11.12
N LEU A 16 -0.08 -9.03 -10.16
CA LEU A 16 0.26 -8.53 -8.83
C LEU A 16 1.37 -7.47 -8.92
N LEU A 17 2.43 -7.74 -9.69
CA LEU A 17 3.51 -6.80 -9.90
C LEU A 17 3.03 -5.53 -10.63
N ASN A 18 2.22 -5.67 -11.68
CA ASN A 18 1.64 -4.53 -12.39
C ASN A 18 0.77 -3.64 -11.50
N LYS A 19 -0.11 -4.26 -10.70
CA LYS A 19 -0.93 -3.53 -9.73
C LYS A 19 -0.08 -2.90 -8.64
N GLY A 20 0.91 -3.63 -8.13
CA GLY A 20 1.79 -3.14 -7.08
C GLY A 20 2.64 -1.95 -7.52
N ILE A 21 3.19 -1.98 -8.73
CA ILE A 21 4.03 -0.91 -9.28
C ILE A 21 3.18 0.23 -9.88
N GLY A 22 1.87 0.01 -10.13
CA GLY A 22 0.98 0.99 -10.76
C GLY A 22 1.30 1.27 -12.24
N LYS A 23 2.21 0.50 -12.83
CA LYS A 23 2.58 0.58 -14.25
C LYS A 23 2.68 -0.82 -14.83
N ARG A 24 2.30 -0.96 -16.09
CA ARG A 24 2.48 -2.23 -16.79
C ARG A 24 3.96 -2.47 -17.01
N ILE A 25 4.48 -3.53 -16.40
CA ILE A 25 5.82 -4.06 -16.66
C ILE A 25 5.69 -5.36 -17.44
N SER A 26 6.63 -5.60 -18.35
CA SER A 26 6.65 -6.82 -19.15
C SER A 26 7.80 -7.70 -18.71
N PRO A 27 7.58 -9.01 -18.57
CA PRO A 27 8.69 -9.93 -18.35
C PRO A 27 9.71 -9.85 -19.48
N VAL A 28 10.98 -9.98 -19.16
CA VAL A 28 12.07 -10.11 -20.13
C VAL A 28 12.00 -11.49 -20.80
N SER A 29 11.63 -12.51 -20.04
CA SER A 29 11.47 -13.87 -20.52
C SER A 29 10.42 -14.61 -19.69
N VAL A 30 9.64 -15.45 -20.37
CA VAL A 30 8.73 -16.39 -19.73
C VAL A 30 8.98 -17.77 -20.34
N THR A 31 9.15 -18.78 -19.49
CA THR A 31 9.28 -20.16 -19.94
C THR A 31 8.23 -21.06 -19.30
N SER A 32 7.82 -22.10 -20.03
CA SER A 32 6.87 -23.09 -19.54
C SER A 32 7.06 -24.43 -20.26
N PRO A 33 6.80 -25.57 -19.60
CA PRO A 33 6.74 -26.87 -20.26
C PRO A 33 5.51 -27.03 -21.18
N PHE A 34 4.58 -26.10 -21.12
CA PHE A 34 3.36 -26.11 -21.90
C PHE A 34 3.41 -25.04 -23.00
N GLU A 35 2.80 -25.34 -24.14
CA GLU A 35 2.59 -24.36 -25.21
C GLU A 35 1.30 -23.61 -24.96
N TYR A 36 1.35 -22.27 -25.10
CA TYR A 36 0.22 -21.37 -24.96
C TYR A 36 0.02 -20.63 -26.27
N GLY A 37 -1.23 -20.30 -26.60
CA GLY A 37 -1.57 -19.60 -27.81
C GLY A 37 -1.17 -18.11 -27.80
N GLU A 38 -1.23 -17.48 -28.97
CA GLU A 38 -0.83 -16.07 -29.20
C GLU A 38 -1.60 -15.05 -28.34
N LEU A 39 -2.85 -15.35 -27.97
CA LEU A 39 -3.64 -14.47 -27.11
C LEU A 39 -2.97 -14.23 -25.76
N LEU A 40 -2.30 -15.24 -25.23
CA LEU A 40 -1.62 -15.16 -23.96
C LEU A 40 -0.34 -14.36 -24.04
N THR A 41 0.43 -14.51 -25.12
CA THR A 41 1.65 -13.73 -25.35
C THR A 41 1.33 -12.24 -25.47
N LYS A 42 0.18 -11.89 -26.07
CA LYS A 42 -0.32 -10.52 -26.12
C LYS A 42 -0.73 -9.99 -24.74
N GLU A 43 -1.40 -10.81 -23.95
CA GLU A 43 -1.86 -10.43 -22.60
C GLU A 43 -0.69 -10.09 -21.68
N ILE A 44 0.34 -10.94 -21.65
CA ILE A 44 1.53 -10.73 -20.81
C ILE A 44 2.58 -9.82 -21.46
N ASN A 45 2.40 -9.47 -22.72
CA ASN A 45 3.35 -8.69 -23.52
C ASN A 45 4.77 -9.26 -23.51
N ALA A 46 4.87 -10.59 -23.60
CA ALA A 46 6.13 -11.33 -23.66
C ALA A 46 5.95 -12.67 -24.40
N MET A 47 6.99 -13.13 -25.09
CA MET A 47 7.01 -14.47 -25.68
C MET A 47 7.14 -15.55 -24.61
N ILE A 48 6.34 -16.61 -24.72
CA ILE A 48 6.44 -17.77 -23.84
C ILE A 48 7.21 -18.84 -24.60
N ASN A 49 8.40 -19.13 -24.11
CA ASN A 49 9.27 -20.15 -24.70
C ASN A 49 9.05 -21.50 -24.01
N LYS A 50 9.09 -22.58 -24.79
CA LYS A 50 8.98 -23.94 -24.27
C LYS A 50 10.27 -24.32 -23.55
N ALA A 51 10.17 -24.71 -22.26
CA ALA A 51 11.30 -25.18 -21.46
C ALA A 51 10.82 -26.21 -20.43
N LYS A 52 11.76 -26.90 -19.79
CA LYS A 52 11.43 -27.91 -18.75
C LYS A 52 10.88 -27.29 -17.46
N GLN A 53 11.21 -26.03 -17.20
CA GLN A 53 10.85 -25.32 -15.97
C GLN A 53 9.96 -24.13 -16.27
N ASN A 54 9.15 -23.75 -15.29
CA ASN A 54 8.38 -22.52 -15.32
C ASN A 54 9.22 -21.40 -14.73
N GLU A 55 9.50 -20.37 -15.53
CA GLU A 55 10.22 -19.20 -15.06
C GLU A 55 9.57 -17.93 -15.61
N VAL A 56 9.58 -16.89 -14.82
CA VAL A 56 9.23 -15.52 -15.24
C VAL A 56 10.36 -14.61 -14.81
N ILE A 57 11.07 -14.03 -15.77
CA ILE A 57 12.23 -13.17 -15.55
C ILE A 57 11.83 -11.73 -15.80
N PHE A 58 12.08 -10.86 -14.84
CA PHE A 58 11.90 -9.41 -14.97
C PHE A 58 13.24 -8.68 -14.93
N SER A 59 13.26 -7.47 -15.49
CA SER A 59 14.45 -6.63 -15.37
C SER A 59 14.63 -6.15 -13.92
N MET A 60 15.87 -6.07 -13.45
CA MET A 60 16.17 -5.49 -12.13
C MET A 60 15.73 -4.02 -12.03
N LYS A 61 15.69 -3.30 -13.15
CA LYS A 61 15.22 -1.92 -13.21
C LYS A 61 13.73 -1.84 -12.87
N ASP A 62 12.94 -2.80 -13.32
CA ASP A 62 11.50 -2.84 -13.04
C ASP A 62 11.22 -3.33 -11.62
N LEU A 63 11.97 -4.31 -11.14
CA LEU A 63 11.81 -4.85 -9.78
C LEU A 63 12.29 -3.89 -8.67
N LYS A 64 13.15 -2.92 -8.99
CA LYS A 64 13.56 -1.87 -8.05
C LYS A 64 12.54 -0.75 -7.91
N LYS A 65 11.50 -0.70 -8.76
CA LYS A 65 10.42 0.27 -8.60
C LYS A 65 9.64 -0.04 -7.33
N PRO A 66 9.40 0.95 -6.46
CA PRO A 66 8.60 0.72 -5.26
C PRO A 66 7.17 0.30 -5.66
N PHE A 67 6.59 -0.62 -4.91
CA PHE A 67 5.16 -0.87 -5.02
C PHE A 67 4.39 0.36 -4.54
N LEU A 68 3.34 0.76 -5.24
CA LEU A 68 2.44 1.84 -4.79
C LEU A 68 1.83 1.53 -3.42
N THR A 69 1.65 0.23 -3.14
CA THR A 69 1.18 -0.28 -1.85
C THR A 69 2.33 -0.69 -0.93
N ALA A 70 3.60 -0.61 -1.38
CA ALA A 70 4.73 -0.89 -0.53
C ALA A 70 4.85 0.23 0.50
N ASN A 71 4.53 -0.13 1.70
CA ASN A 71 4.44 0.76 2.83
C ASN A 71 5.85 1.02 3.39
N ASN A 72 6.74 1.60 2.57
CA ASN A 72 8.02 2.15 3.04
C ASN A 72 7.77 3.16 4.18
N ILE A 73 6.63 3.83 4.13
CA ILE A 73 6.08 4.71 5.15
C ILE A 73 5.92 3.98 6.48
N MET A 74 5.42 2.74 6.42
CA MET A 74 5.26 1.93 7.63
C MET A 74 6.64 1.54 8.19
N VAL A 75 7.62 1.27 7.32
CA VAL A 75 9.00 0.98 7.71
C VAL A 75 9.64 2.24 8.30
N GLU A 76 9.59 3.37 7.62
CA GLU A 76 10.19 4.64 8.07
C GLU A 76 9.50 5.21 9.33
N TYR A 77 8.19 5.03 9.46
CA TYR A 77 7.45 5.44 10.66
C TYR A 77 7.65 4.48 11.84
N LEU A 78 7.72 3.17 11.56
CA LEU A 78 7.86 2.15 12.61
C LEU A 78 9.33 1.82 12.91
N GLU A 79 10.26 2.03 11.98
CA GLU A 79 11.68 1.70 12.18
C GLU A 79 12.32 2.49 13.35
N PRO A 80 12.11 3.82 13.50
CA PRO A 80 12.56 4.54 14.69
C PRO A 80 11.87 4.06 15.96
N GLN A 81 10.55 3.80 15.90
CA GLN A 81 9.79 3.30 17.03
C GLN A 81 10.13 1.85 17.37
N LEU A 82 10.44 1.02 16.38
CA LEU A 82 10.92 -0.35 16.57
C LEU A 82 12.35 -0.37 17.13
N LYS A 83 13.24 0.51 16.66
CA LYS A 83 14.60 0.66 17.22
C LYS A 83 14.55 1.15 18.65
N GLN A 84 13.71 2.13 18.94
CA GLN A 84 13.49 2.61 20.31
C GLN A 84 12.88 1.52 21.19
N LYS A 85 11.88 0.80 20.70
CA LYS A 85 11.23 -0.32 21.43
C LYS A 85 12.06 -1.60 21.50
N LEU A 86 13.00 -1.85 20.61
CA LEU A 86 14.00 -2.90 20.76
C LEU A 86 14.98 -2.55 21.89
N ALA A 87 15.32 -1.28 22.02
CA ALA A 87 16.13 -0.78 23.13
C ALA A 87 15.35 -0.75 24.47
N GLU A 88 14.03 -0.56 24.42
CA GLU A 88 13.12 -0.55 25.56
C GLU A 88 12.53 -1.93 25.89
N LYS A 89 12.80 -2.97 25.10
CA LYS A 89 12.22 -4.32 25.26
C LYS A 89 12.74 -5.09 26.47
N GLU A 90 13.62 -4.49 27.26
CA GLU A 90 13.93 -4.95 28.62
C GLU A 90 12.93 -4.45 29.69
N SER A 91 11.98 -3.58 29.33
CA SER A 91 10.86 -3.21 30.19
C SER A 91 9.55 -3.29 29.39
N GLU A 92 8.61 -4.12 29.85
CA GLU A 92 7.27 -4.33 29.28
C GLU A 92 6.46 -3.03 29.25
N THR A 93 6.56 -2.24 28.17
CA THR A 93 5.59 -1.16 27.92
C THR A 93 4.62 -1.60 26.84
N LEU A 94 3.38 -1.78 27.25
CA LEU A 94 2.24 -2.13 26.40
C LEU A 94 2.08 -1.07 25.31
N LYS A 95 2.08 -1.51 24.05
CA LYS A 95 1.68 -0.67 22.92
C LYS A 95 0.29 -0.12 23.17
N THR A 96 0.09 1.18 22.96
CA THR A 96 -1.22 1.81 23.10
C THR A 96 -2.24 1.17 22.15
N PHE A 97 -3.52 1.28 22.49
CA PHE A 97 -4.57 0.80 21.58
C PHE A 97 -4.57 1.63 20.28
N THR A 98 -4.30 2.92 20.38
CA THR A 98 -4.11 3.83 19.24
C THR A 98 -3.04 3.33 18.28
N ASP A 99 -1.87 2.90 18.76
CA ASP A 99 -0.80 2.36 17.92
C ASP A 99 -1.25 1.13 17.11
N ARG A 100 -2.03 0.26 17.76
CA ARG A 100 -2.60 -0.93 17.10
C ARG A 100 -3.59 -0.54 16.00
N VAL A 101 -4.46 0.42 16.27
CA VAL A 101 -5.42 0.96 15.28
C VAL A 101 -4.69 1.66 14.13
N GLN A 102 -3.68 2.47 14.44
CA GLN A 102 -2.84 3.13 13.41
C GLN A 102 -2.18 2.11 12.50
N LYS A 103 -1.51 1.10 13.07
CA LYS A 103 -0.88 0.03 12.30
C LYS A 103 -1.84 -0.65 11.34
N LYS A 104 -3.08 -0.89 11.78
CA LYS A 104 -4.10 -1.53 10.95
C LYS A 104 -4.59 -0.59 9.85
N LEU A 105 -4.82 0.67 10.16
CA LEU A 105 -5.25 1.68 9.18
C LEU A 105 -4.23 1.89 8.06
N PHE A 106 -2.94 1.82 8.33
CA PHE A 106 -1.92 1.86 7.28
C PHE A 106 -2.09 0.76 6.23
N GLN A 107 -2.59 -0.40 6.64
CA GLN A 107 -2.87 -1.52 5.73
C GLN A 107 -4.20 -1.36 4.99
N LEU A 108 -5.22 -0.84 5.68
CA LEU A 108 -6.60 -0.78 5.19
C LEU A 108 -6.86 0.42 4.27
N ILE A 109 -6.25 1.58 4.53
CA ILE A 109 -6.49 2.82 3.77
C ILE A 109 -6.23 2.64 2.26
N PRO A 110 -5.10 2.04 1.82
CA PRO A 110 -4.85 1.87 0.38
C PRO A 110 -5.85 0.96 -0.34
N SER A 111 -6.55 0.12 0.42
CA SER A 111 -7.62 -0.75 -0.09
C SER A 111 -9.01 -0.10 -0.03
N GLY A 112 -9.10 1.18 0.37
CA GLY A 112 -10.36 1.88 0.56
C GLY A 112 -11.17 1.43 1.79
N GLN A 113 -10.56 0.65 2.69
CA GLN A 113 -11.22 0.02 3.85
C GLN A 113 -10.87 0.74 5.16
N SER A 114 -10.99 2.07 5.18
CA SER A 114 -10.65 2.90 6.35
C SER A 114 -11.80 3.13 7.34
N SER A 115 -12.89 2.38 7.21
CA SER A 115 -14.05 2.54 8.07
C SER A 115 -13.86 1.91 9.46
N LEU A 116 -14.66 2.35 10.43
CA LEU A 116 -14.65 1.76 11.77
C LEU A 116 -15.04 0.28 11.72
N GLU A 117 -15.98 -0.08 10.84
CA GLU A 117 -16.49 -1.43 10.64
C GLU A 117 -15.37 -2.38 10.20
N ASN A 118 -14.53 -1.95 9.24
CA ASN A 118 -13.39 -2.75 8.79
C ASN A 118 -12.36 -2.99 9.91
N VAL A 119 -12.10 -1.98 10.74
CA VAL A 119 -11.21 -2.13 11.90
C VAL A 119 -11.81 -3.04 12.96
N VAL A 120 -13.11 -2.98 13.18
CA VAL A 120 -13.86 -3.85 14.08
C VAL A 120 -13.75 -5.31 13.64
N GLU A 121 -13.96 -5.59 12.37
CA GLU A 121 -13.83 -6.93 11.78
C GLU A 121 -12.42 -7.48 11.99
N GLU A 122 -11.40 -6.69 11.72
CA GLU A 122 -10.00 -7.07 11.87
C GLU A 122 -9.55 -7.32 13.33
N PHE A 123 -10.16 -6.63 14.29
CA PHE A 123 -9.83 -6.80 15.69
C PHE A 123 -10.73 -7.80 16.42
N GLY A 124 -11.83 -8.23 15.79
CA GLY A 124 -12.80 -9.14 16.41
C GLY A 124 -13.47 -8.55 17.65
N ILE A 125 -13.60 -7.22 17.76
CA ILE A 125 -14.21 -6.52 18.91
C ILE A 125 -15.27 -5.53 18.42
N SER A 126 -16.20 -5.12 19.28
CA SER A 126 -17.27 -4.21 18.88
C SER A 126 -16.78 -2.78 18.60
N ALA A 127 -17.51 -2.04 17.76
CA ALA A 127 -17.26 -0.61 17.49
C ALA A 127 -17.23 0.22 18.78
N ARG A 128 -18.12 -0.07 19.73
CA ARG A 128 -18.15 0.56 21.05
C ARG A 128 -16.87 0.32 21.82
N THR A 129 -16.30 -0.88 21.72
CA THR A 129 -15.04 -1.23 22.38
C THR A 129 -13.87 -0.47 21.76
N VAL A 130 -13.81 -0.39 20.40
CA VAL A 130 -12.78 0.39 19.71
C VAL A 130 -12.84 1.86 20.13
N GLN A 131 -14.03 2.47 20.08
CA GLN A 131 -14.22 3.87 20.44
C GLN A 131 -13.86 4.13 21.91
N ARG A 132 -14.33 3.29 22.83
CA ARG A 132 -14.02 3.42 24.26
C ARG A 132 -12.52 3.36 24.53
N ASN A 133 -11.80 2.42 23.91
CA ASN A 133 -10.36 2.29 24.13
C ASN A 133 -9.59 3.49 23.58
N LEU A 134 -10.01 4.04 22.41
CA LEU A 134 -9.44 5.28 21.88
C LEU A 134 -9.78 6.50 22.76
N ASP A 135 -11.00 6.55 23.32
CA ASP A 135 -11.40 7.63 24.23
C ASP A 135 -10.59 7.65 25.52
N VAL A 136 -10.19 6.49 26.05
CA VAL A 136 -9.26 6.39 27.20
C VAL A 136 -7.92 7.04 26.85
N GLU A 137 -7.49 6.97 25.61
CA GLU A 137 -6.26 7.58 25.10
C GLU A 137 -6.50 9.03 24.57
N ASN A 138 -7.67 9.61 24.84
CA ASN A 138 -8.06 10.97 24.44
C ASN A 138 -7.99 11.23 22.92
N ILE A 139 -8.26 10.22 22.09
CA ILE A 139 -8.27 10.36 20.64
C ILE A 139 -9.56 9.75 20.05
N LYS A 140 -10.12 10.38 19.03
CA LYS A 140 -11.26 9.85 18.29
C LYS A 140 -10.80 9.06 17.05
N PHE A 141 -11.54 8.01 16.68
CA PHE A 141 -11.23 7.19 15.53
C PHE A 141 -10.99 8.00 14.24
N ASN A 142 -11.88 8.96 13.93
CA ASN A 142 -11.73 9.81 12.77
C ASN A 142 -10.45 10.67 12.81
N GLN A 143 -9.96 11.00 13.99
CA GLN A 143 -8.71 11.73 14.16
C GLN A 143 -7.52 10.83 13.83
N VAL A 144 -7.57 9.56 14.25
CA VAL A 144 -6.54 8.56 13.91
C VAL A 144 -6.49 8.37 12.39
N VAL A 145 -7.64 8.17 11.73
CA VAL A 145 -7.72 8.05 10.26
C VAL A 145 -7.09 9.26 9.57
N LYS A 146 -7.49 10.48 9.95
CA LYS A 146 -6.95 11.72 9.37
C LYS A 146 -5.44 11.87 9.57
N ASN A 147 -4.93 11.49 10.73
CA ASN A 147 -3.50 11.54 11.02
C ASN A 147 -2.72 10.59 10.09
N ILE A 148 -3.21 9.37 9.91
CA ILE A 148 -2.58 8.40 9.00
C ILE A 148 -2.67 8.86 7.55
N GLN A 149 -3.83 9.33 7.10
CA GLN A 149 -4.00 9.89 5.75
C GLN A 149 -3.02 11.04 5.49
N LYS A 150 -2.84 11.94 6.47
CA LYS A 150 -1.87 13.04 6.38
C LYS A 150 -0.44 12.53 6.24
N ILE A 151 -0.02 11.58 7.10
CA ILE A 151 1.33 10.99 7.05
C ILE A 151 1.57 10.34 5.70
N MET A 152 0.66 9.48 5.24
CA MET A 152 0.77 8.79 3.95
C MET A 152 0.87 9.80 2.78
N THR A 153 0.02 10.85 2.81
CA THR A 153 0.03 11.88 1.77
C THR A 153 1.38 12.59 1.68
N LEU A 154 1.93 13.03 2.81
CA LEU A 154 3.21 13.75 2.82
C LEU A 154 4.33 12.90 2.24
N ASN A 155 4.37 11.64 2.59
CA ASN A 155 5.37 10.70 2.09
C ASN A 155 5.21 10.41 0.59
N TYR A 156 3.97 10.19 0.11
CA TYR A 156 3.74 10.01 -1.33
C TYR A 156 4.10 11.24 -2.15
N LEU A 157 3.94 12.45 -1.58
CA LEU A 157 4.35 13.69 -2.24
C LEU A 157 5.88 13.81 -2.37
N GLU A 158 6.66 13.19 -1.47
CA GLU A 158 8.13 13.19 -1.54
C GLU A 158 8.67 12.31 -2.67
N SER A 159 7.96 11.24 -3.05
CA SER A 159 8.42 10.31 -4.09
C SER A 159 8.42 10.93 -5.50
N LYS A 160 7.74 12.05 -5.74
CA LYS A 160 7.58 12.76 -7.03
C LYS A 160 7.08 11.91 -8.21
N GLU A 161 6.87 10.61 -8.01
CA GLU A 161 6.49 9.66 -9.06
C GLU A 161 4.97 9.57 -9.26
N LEU A 162 4.19 9.97 -8.25
CA LEU A 162 2.74 9.85 -8.25
C LEU A 162 2.06 11.17 -8.62
N SER A 163 1.00 11.08 -9.40
CA SER A 163 0.07 12.18 -9.61
C SER A 163 -0.73 12.47 -8.32
N ILE A 164 -1.31 13.64 -8.23
CA ILE A 164 -2.10 14.02 -7.06
C ILE A 164 -3.38 13.17 -6.96
N GLU A 165 -3.92 12.78 -8.10
CA GLU A 165 -5.08 11.91 -8.21
C GLU A 165 -4.77 10.50 -7.69
N GLU A 166 -3.61 9.94 -8.06
CA GLU A 166 -3.15 8.65 -7.54
C GLU A 166 -2.93 8.70 -6.03
N ILE A 167 -2.32 9.79 -5.53
CA ILE A 167 -2.14 9.99 -4.09
C ILE A 167 -3.49 10.06 -3.38
N ALA A 168 -4.44 10.86 -3.89
CA ALA A 168 -5.78 10.98 -3.30
C ALA A 168 -6.44 9.59 -3.17
N TYR A 169 -6.38 8.79 -4.22
CA TYR A 169 -6.92 7.44 -4.22
C TYR A 169 -6.21 6.53 -3.21
N LEU A 170 -4.88 6.52 -3.18
CA LEU A 170 -4.08 5.68 -2.28
C LEU A 170 -4.28 6.02 -0.79
N VAL A 171 -4.66 7.26 -0.49
CA VAL A 171 -4.98 7.66 0.89
C VAL A 171 -6.48 7.59 1.20
N GLY A 172 -7.26 6.91 0.33
CA GLY A 172 -8.65 6.54 0.60
C GLY A 172 -9.68 7.61 0.23
N TYR A 173 -9.36 8.56 -0.64
CA TYR A 173 -10.35 9.51 -1.18
C TYR A 173 -10.87 9.04 -2.52
N THR A 174 -12.18 8.93 -2.65
CA THR A 174 -12.86 8.62 -3.92
C THR A 174 -12.92 9.83 -4.85
N GLU A 175 -12.88 11.05 -4.28
CA GLU A 175 -12.93 12.31 -5.01
C GLU A 175 -11.73 13.19 -4.67
N THR A 176 -11.01 13.62 -5.69
CA THR A 176 -9.84 14.51 -5.56
C THR A 176 -10.19 15.86 -4.91
N SER A 177 -11.40 16.36 -5.16
CA SER A 177 -11.90 17.60 -4.55
C SER A 177 -11.95 17.55 -3.02
N SER A 178 -12.36 16.41 -2.48
CA SER A 178 -12.42 16.15 -1.04
C SER A 178 -11.00 16.03 -0.45
N PHE A 179 -10.09 15.39 -1.17
CA PHE A 179 -8.68 15.32 -0.81
C PHE A 179 -8.03 16.70 -0.75
N TYR A 180 -8.23 17.55 -1.76
CA TYR A 180 -7.68 18.92 -1.76
C TYR A 180 -8.14 19.73 -0.55
N ARG A 181 -9.41 19.64 -0.18
CA ARG A 181 -9.96 20.30 1.02
C ARG A 181 -9.32 19.79 2.29
N ALA A 182 -9.19 18.46 2.42
CA ALA A 182 -8.58 17.81 3.56
C ALA A 182 -7.10 18.22 3.69
N PHE A 183 -6.33 18.15 2.61
CA PHE A 183 -4.93 18.54 2.61
C PHE A 183 -4.72 20.00 3.04
N LYS A 184 -5.50 20.92 2.47
CA LYS A 184 -5.45 22.33 2.88
C LYS A 184 -5.78 22.51 4.36
N GLY A 185 -6.73 21.72 4.89
CA GLY A 185 -7.06 21.73 6.33
C GLY A 185 -5.92 21.19 7.20
N TRP A 186 -5.14 20.21 6.73
CA TRP A 186 -4.03 19.64 7.48
C TRP A 186 -2.76 20.47 7.49
N ILE A 187 -2.47 21.11 6.35
CA ILE A 187 -1.17 21.76 6.07
C ILE A 187 -1.29 23.29 6.01
N GLY A 188 -2.50 23.81 5.84
CA GLY A 188 -2.73 25.24 5.65
C GLY A 188 -2.43 25.77 4.23
N LYS A 189 -1.89 24.91 3.34
CA LYS A 189 -1.51 25.25 1.96
C LYS A 189 -2.18 24.27 0.99
N THR A 190 -2.26 24.65 -0.30
CA THR A 190 -2.70 23.73 -1.33
C THR A 190 -1.61 22.68 -1.63
N VAL A 191 -2.01 21.51 -2.14
CA VAL A 191 -1.07 20.45 -2.54
C VAL A 191 -0.07 20.96 -3.57
N LEU A 192 -0.52 21.76 -4.55
CA LEU A 192 0.33 22.33 -5.59
C LEU A 192 1.37 23.32 -5.02
N GLN A 193 0.97 24.15 -4.05
CA GLN A 193 1.91 25.04 -3.36
C GLN A 193 2.94 24.24 -2.57
N TYR A 194 2.50 23.21 -1.84
CA TYR A 194 3.39 22.35 -1.07
C TYR A 194 4.41 21.64 -1.95
N ARG A 195 3.99 21.12 -3.12
CA ARG A 195 4.86 20.42 -4.07
C ARG A 195 5.92 21.33 -4.66
N LYS A 196 5.54 22.58 -5.04
CA LYS A 196 6.48 23.59 -5.55
C LYS A 196 7.54 24.02 -4.54
N GLU A 197 7.22 24.04 -3.27
CA GLU A 197 8.17 24.41 -2.22
C GLU A 197 9.21 23.30 -1.94
N LYS A 198 8.92 22.09 -2.38
CA LYS A 198 9.80 20.92 -2.20
C LYS A 198 10.63 20.58 -3.45
N GLU A 199 10.36 21.26 -4.57
CA GLU A 199 11.16 21.20 -5.81
C GLU A 199 12.40 22.08 -5.72
#